data_096baf536521923df1103c2a274cf927
#
_entry.id   096baf536521923df1103c2a274cf927
#
_cell.length_a   1.000
_cell.length_b   1.000
_cell.length_c   1.000
_cell.angle_alpha   90.00
_cell.angle_beta   90.00
_cell.angle_gamma   90.00
#
_symmetry.space_group_name_H-M   'P 1'
#
loop_
_entity.id
_entity.type
_entity.pdbx_description
1 polymer ?
#
loop_
_entity_poly.entity_id
_entity_poly.type
_entity_poly.pdbx_seq_one_letter_code
_entity_poly.pdbx_strand_id
1 'polypeptide(L)'
;SDAKNLIDIVIDFIFDFRVPVKRGFELLPRDEEYFQYKCLLNRQCIICGKHADVHHIDEIGMGRNRNTIDHTKHHLMALCRIHHTEYHQIGPIAFSNRYHVSTTGIRLNADALKKIGVRGNYENNSINTPF
;
A
#
# COMPACT_ATOMS: atom_id res chain seq x y z
N SER A 1 19.92 10.15 -1.22
CA SER A 1 20.17 11.60 -1.29
C SER A 1 19.56 12.30 -0.09
N ASP A 2 20.06 13.47 0.23
CA ASP A 2 19.55 14.26 1.36
C ASP A 2 18.09 14.63 1.17
N ALA A 3 17.68 14.90 -0.07
CA ALA A 3 16.29 15.23 -0.39
C ALA A 3 15.36 14.06 -0.12
N LYS A 4 15.78 12.84 -0.47
CA LYS A 4 14.98 11.65 -0.20
C LYS A 4 14.86 11.41 1.31
N ASN A 5 15.94 11.57 2.06
CA ASN A 5 15.93 11.40 3.51
C ASN A 5 14.99 12.40 4.18
N LEU A 6 14.95 13.63 3.70
CA LEU A 6 14.04 14.64 4.21
C LEU A 6 12.58 14.26 3.95
N ILE A 7 12.27 13.76 2.75
CA ILE A 7 10.93 13.30 2.42
C ILE A 7 10.52 12.16 3.35
N ASP A 8 11.40 11.19 3.57
CA ASP A 8 11.13 10.06 4.45
C ASP A 8 10.86 10.51 5.90
N ILE A 9 11.62 11.48 6.39
CA ILE A 9 11.41 12.06 7.71
C ILE A 9 10.03 12.72 7.81
N VAL A 10 9.64 13.48 6.81
CA VAL A 10 8.32 14.12 6.76
C VAL A 10 7.21 13.06 6.74
N ILE A 11 7.37 12.02 5.95
CA ILE A 11 6.41 10.91 5.88
C ILE A 11 6.28 10.24 7.25
N ASP A 12 7.40 9.93 7.90
CA ASP A 12 7.39 9.35 9.24
C ASP A 12 6.65 10.25 10.24
N PHE A 13 6.91 11.54 10.18
CA PHE A 13 6.24 12.50 11.04
C PHE A 13 4.73 12.47 10.86
N ILE A 14 4.25 12.45 9.60
CA ILE A 14 2.82 12.41 9.29
C ILE A 14 2.15 11.19 9.92
N PHE A 15 2.76 10.02 9.80
CA PHE A 15 2.18 8.78 10.32
C PHE A 15 2.37 8.62 11.83
N ASP A 16 3.55 8.96 12.36
CA ASP A 16 3.86 8.77 13.78
C ASP A 16 3.02 9.68 14.67
N PHE A 17 2.79 10.90 14.24
CA PHE A 17 2.00 11.88 14.98
C PHE A 17 0.54 11.93 14.52
N ARG A 18 0.14 11.05 13.59
CA ARG A 18 -1.23 10.98 13.05
C ARG A 18 -1.75 12.36 12.67
N VAL A 19 -0.94 13.10 11.92
CA VAL A 19 -1.31 14.44 11.48
C VAL A 19 -2.60 14.37 10.67
N PRO A 20 -3.66 15.08 11.09
CA PRO A 20 -4.92 15.05 10.35
C PRO A 20 -4.79 15.81 9.04
N VAL A 21 -4.80 15.07 7.93
CA VAL A 21 -4.72 15.66 6.59
C VAL A 21 -6.09 15.54 5.96
N LYS A 22 -6.98 16.47 6.28
CA LYS A 22 -8.35 16.48 5.75
C LYS A 22 -8.43 17.07 4.36
N ARG A 23 -7.65 18.13 4.11
CA ARG A 23 -7.56 18.77 2.80
C ARG A 23 -6.11 18.68 2.35
N GLY A 24 -5.91 18.46 1.06
CA GLY A 24 -4.56 18.35 0.50
C GLY A 24 -3.93 16.98 0.67
N PHE A 25 -4.69 15.96 1.10
CA PHE A 25 -4.17 14.59 1.13
C PHE A 25 -3.68 14.17 -0.25
N GLU A 26 -4.32 14.67 -1.29
CA GLU A 26 -3.93 14.46 -2.69
C GLU A 26 -2.58 15.08 -3.04
N LEU A 27 -2.08 15.99 -2.21
CA LEU A 27 -0.76 16.61 -2.40
C LEU A 27 0.37 15.81 -1.75
N LEU A 28 0.04 14.76 -1.01
CA LEU A 28 1.04 13.90 -0.39
C LEU A 28 1.79 13.09 -1.45
N PRO A 29 3.01 12.63 -1.16
CA PRO A 29 3.86 11.97 -2.16
C PRO A 29 3.43 10.53 -2.43
N ARG A 30 2.29 10.36 -3.09
CA ARG A 30 1.68 9.06 -3.36
C ARG A 30 2.55 8.10 -4.15
N ASP A 31 3.43 8.62 -5.01
CA ASP A 31 4.30 7.78 -5.84
C ASP A 31 5.56 7.34 -5.11
N GLU A 32 5.86 7.90 -3.96
CA GLU A 32 6.99 7.47 -3.17
C GLU A 32 6.70 6.10 -2.56
N GLU A 33 7.59 5.14 -2.82
CA GLU A 33 7.42 3.78 -2.30
C GLU A 33 7.33 3.74 -0.78
N TYR A 34 8.13 4.58 -0.10
CA TYR A 34 8.08 4.65 1.35
C TYR A 34 6.72 5.15 1.86
N PHE A 35 6.12 6.12 1.19
CA PHE A 35 4.76 6.57 1.52
C PHE A 35 3.74 5.43 1.34
N GLN A 36 3.83 4.70 0.24
CA GLN A 36 2.97 3.55 -0.01
C GLN A 36 3.16 2.46 1.06
N TYR A 37 4.40 2.22 1.47
CA TYR A 37 4.73 1.29 2.55
C TYR A 37 4.06 1.71 3.86
N LYS A 38 4.19 2.98 4.23
CA LYS A 38 3.59 3.50 5.47
C LYS A 38 2.06 3.45 5.42
N CYS A 39 1.45 3.71 4.28
CA CYS A 39 0.00 3.55 4.10
C CYS A 39 -0.43 2.11 4.37
N LEU A 40 0.30 1.13 3.85
CA LEU A 40 0.01 -0.28 4.10
C LEU A 40 0.18 -0.63 5.58
N LEU A 41 1.30 -0.24 6.20
CA LEU A 41 1.56 -0.53 7.60
C LEU A 41 0.52 0.05 8.55
N ASN A 42 0.01 1.22 8.23
CA ASN A 42 -0.99 1.90 9.06
C ASN A 42 -2.42 1.66 8.60
N ARG A 43 -2.60 0.85 7.54
CA ARG A 43 -3.90 0.55 6.96
C ARG A 43 -4.67 1.82 6.63
N GLN A 44 -3.98 2.76 5.95
CA GLN A 44 -4.57 4.01 5.49
C GLN A 44 -4.60 4.05 3.96
N CYS A 45 -5.75 4.43 3.42
CA CYS A 45 -5.93 4.56 1.98
C CYS A 45 -4.96 5.60 1.40
N ILE A 46 -4.24 5.22 0.35
CA ILE A 46 -3.30 6.12 -0.32
C ILE A 46 -3.99 7.32 -0.96
N ILE A 47 -5.29 7.22 -1.23
CA ILE A 47 -6.06 8.29 -1.87
C ILE A 47 -6.65 9.26 -0.85
N CYS A 48 -7.31 8.77 0.19
CA CYS A 48 -8.08 9.61 1.11
C CYS A 48 -7.69 9.49 2.59
N GLY A 49 -6.79 8.58 2.94
CA GLY A 49 -6.33 8.40 4.32
C GLY A 49 -7.25 7.64 5.25
N LYS A 50 -8.42 7.21 4.78
CA LYS A 50 -9.34 6.40 5.59
C LYS A 50 -8.81 4.97 5.75
N HIS A 51 -9.40 4.20 6.65
CA HIS A 51 -9.01 2.80 6.87
C HIS A 51 -9.02 2.03 5.54
N ALA A 52 -7.96 1.26 5.29
CA ALA A 52 -7.74 0.64 4.00
C ALA A 52 -7.76 -0.88 4.05
N ASP A 53 -8.27 -1.45 2.95
CA ASP A 53 -8.03 -2.84 2.59
C ASP A 53 -6.63 -2.97 1.98
N VAL A 54 -6.09 -4.17 2.01
CA VAL A 54 -4.86 -4.49 1.27
C VAL A 54 -5.27 -4.99 -0.11
N HIS A 55 -5.06 -4.13 -1.12
CA HIS A 55 -5.39 -4.46 -2.50
C HIS A 55 -4.21 -5.16 -3.17
N HIS A 56 -4.46 -6.33 -3.76
CA HIS A 56 -3.48 -7.05 -4.54
C HIS A 56 -3.55 -6.59 -6.00
N ILE A 57 -2.46 -5.99 -6.47
CA ILE A 57 -2.38 -5.53 -7.87
C ILE A 57 -2.19 -6.72 -8.80
N ASP A 58 -1.32 -7.65 -8.40
CA ASP A 58 -1.15 -8.90 -9.14
C ASP A 58 -2.35 -9.81 -8.85
N GLU A 59 -2.97 -10.35 -9.90
CA GLU A 59 -4.11 -11.21 -9.73
C GLU A 59 -3.78 -12.47 -8.96
N ILE A 60 -4.64 -12.80 -8.00
CA ILE A 60 -4.64 -14.10 -7.36
C ILE A 60 -5.56 -15.00 -8.21
N GLY A 61 -4.98 -16.00 -8.86
CA GLY A 61 -5.73 -16.85 -9.77
C GLY A 61 -7.01 -17.42 -9.14
N MET A 62 -8.03 -17.66 -9.97
CA MET A 62 -9.29 -18.26 -9.53
C MET A 62 -9.05 -19.62 -8.85
N GLY A 63 -9.78 -19.87 -7.78
CA GLY A 63 -9.66 -21.12 -7.02
C GLY A 63 -8.50 -21.16 -6.03
N ARG A 64 -7.66 -20.15 -5.97
CA ARG A 64 -6.57 -20.10 -4.99
C ARG A 64 -7.06 -19.51 -3.67
N ASN A 65 -6.66 -20.15 -2.59
CA ASN A 65 -7.02 -19.71 -1.25
C ASN A 65 -6.07 -18.61 -0.78
N ARG A 66 -6.58 -17.40 -0.58
CA ARG A 66 -5.78 -16.26 -0.11
C ARG A 66 -5.09 -16.50 1.23
N ASN A 67 -5.62 -17.38 2.06
CA ASN A 67 -5.04 -17.71 3.37
C ASN A 67 -3.81 -18.61 3.27
N THR A 68 -3.55 -19.22 2.10
CA THR A 68 -2.45 -20.17 1.92
C THR A 68 -1.42 -19.74 0.89
N ILE A 69 -1.63 -18.63 0.19
CA ILE A 69 -0.66 -18.13 -0.79
C ILE A 69 0.43 -17.29 -0.10
N ASP A 70 1.54 -17.14 -0.80
CA ASP A 70 2.64 -16.29 -0.35
C ASP A 70 2.45 -14.87 -0.86
N HIS A 71 1.90 -14.00 -0.02
CA HIS A 71 1.63 -12.61 -0.37
C HIS A 71 2.91 -11.77 -0.54
N THR A 72 4.07 -12.26 -0.10
CA THR A 72 5.34 -11.54 -0.31
C THR A 72 5.72 -11.44 -1.80
N LYS A 73 5.14 -12.29 -2.63
CA LYS A 73 5.37 -12.30 -4.08
C LYS A 73 4.43 -11.38 -4.85
N HIS A 74 3.47 -10.78 -4.17
CA HIS A 74 2.47 -9.93 -4.80
C HIS A 74 2.71 -8.46 -4.48
N HIS A 75 2.39 -7.61 -5.46
CA HIS A 75 2.42 -6.16 -5.27
C HIS A 75 1.11 -5.71 -4.63
N LEU A 76 1.23 -4.84 -3.65
CA LEU A 76 0.13 -4.43 -2.80
C LEU A 76 -0.03 -2.91 -2.80
N MET A 77 -1.26 -2.48 -2.51
CA MET A 77 -1.62 -1.09 -2.44
C MET A 77 -2.71 -0.92 -1.38
N ALA A 78 -2.63 0.15 -0.59
CA ALA A 78 -3.63 0.41 0.45
C ALA A 78 -4.77 1.25 -0.14
N LEU A 79 -5.97 0.68 -0.20
CA LEU A 79 -7.17 1.35 -0.70
C LEU A 79 -8.34 1.11 0.24
N CYS A 80 -9.05 2.18 0.60
CA CYS A 80 -10.30 2.02 1.36
C CYS A 80 -11.34 1.29 0.51
N ARG A 81 -12.42 0.85 1.14
CA ARG A 81 -13.45 0.08 0.45
C ARG A 81 -13.99 0.79 -0.79
N ILE A 82 -14.19 2.09 -0.71
CA ILE A 82 -14.72 2.88 -1.82
C ILE A 82 -13.74 2.92 -2.99
N HIS A 83 -12.48 3.28 -2.72
CA HIS A 83 -11.46 3.38 -3.77
C HIS A 83 -11.03 2.01 -4.28
N HIS A 84 -11.04 0.99 -3.44
CA HIS A 84 -10.78 -0.39 -3.84
C HIS A 84 -11.84 -0.88 -4.84
N THR A 85 -13.11 -0.62 -4.53
CA THR A 85 -14.21 -0.96 -5.44
C THR A 85 -14.09 -0.21 -6.75
N GLU A 86 -13.79 1.09 -6.69
CA GLU A 86 -13.60 1.91 -7.89
C GLU A 86 -12.45 1.39 -8.75
N TYR A 87 -11.33 1.00 -8.13
CA TYR A 87 -10.20 0.42 -8.85
C TYR A 87 -10.65 -0.79 -9.69
N HIS A 88 -11.45 -1.67 -9.09
CA HIS A 88 -11.96 -2.84 -9.81
C HIS A 88 -12.95 -2.49 -10.93
N GLN A 89 -13.68 -1.39 -10.75
CA GLN A 89 -14.65 -0.95 -11.75
C GLN A 89 -13.99 -0.32 -12.98
N ILE A 90 -12.99 0.56 -12.77
CA ILE A 90 -12.41 1.34 -13.86
C ILE A 90 -11.07 0.81 -14.36
N GLY A 91 -10.41 -0.05 -13.58
CA GLY A 91 -9.11 -0.63 -13.91
C GLY A 91 -7.92 0.23 -13.53
N PRO A 92 -6.70 -0.35 -13.60
CA PRO A 92 -5.49 0.31 -13.10
C PRO A 92 -5.11 1.58 -13.89
N ILE A 93 -5.28 1.58 -15.20
CA ILE A 93 -4.87 2.72 -16.05
C ILE A 93 -5.76 3.92 -15.77
N ALA A 94 -7.08 3.74 -15.80
CA ALA A 94 -8.02 4.80 -15.53
C ALA A 94 -7.90 5.31 -14.10
N PHE A 95 -7.69 4.40 -13.14
CA PHE A 95 -7.49 4.76 -11.74
C PHE A 95 -6.23 5.62 -11.55
N SER A 96 -5.12 5.21 -12.17
CA SER A 96 -3.87 5.96 -12.13
C SER A 96 -4.04 7.37 -12.71
N ASN A 97 -4.73 7.48 -13.85
CA ASN A 97 -4.97 8.77 -14.49
C ASN A 97 -5.88 9.67 -13.65
N ARG A 98 -6.87 9.08 -13.00
CA ARG A 98 -7.84 9.85 -12.21
C ARG A 98 -7.24 10.44 -10.94
N TYR A 99 -6.42 9.66 -10.25
CA TYR A 99 -5.87 10.05 -8.94
C TYR A 99 -4.40 10.43 -8.98
N HIS A 100 -3.77 10.39 -10.13
CA HIS A 100 -2.34 10.71 -10.31
C HIS A 100 -1.48 9.89 -9.35
N VAL A 101 -1.72 8.58 -9.31
CA VAL A 101 -1.01 7.65 -8.44
C VAL A 101 -0.53 6.46 -9.26
N SER A 102 0.69 5.98 -8.95
CA SER A 102 1.20 4.75 -9.56
C SER A 102 0.40 3.55 -9.06
N THR A 103 0.00 2.68 -9.97
CA THR A 103 -0.67 1.43 -9.65
C THR A 103 0.28 0.22 -9.72
N THR A 104 1.57 0.47 -9.65
CA THR A 104 2.58 -0.61 -9.60
C THR A 104 2.54 -1.36 -8.26
N GLY A 105 2.33 -0.61 -7.17
CA GLY A 105 2.30 -1.18 -5.82
C GLY A 105 3.69 -1.54 -5.32
N ILE A 106 3.74 -2.08 -4.11
CA ILE A 106 4.99 -2.54 -3.49
C ILE A 106 4.79 -3.92 -2.89
N ARG A 107 5.89 -4.65 -2.73
CA ARG A 107 5.90 -5.93 -2.03
C ARG A 107 6.31 -5.73 -0.58
N LEU A 108 5.69 -6.48 0.32
CA LEU A 108 6.04 -6.47 1.74
C LEU A 108 6.68 -7.80 2.13
N ASN A 109 7.54 -7.77 3.15
CA ASN A 109 8.07 -8.99 3.73
C ASN A 109 7.03 -9.66 4.64
N ALA A 110 7.34 -10.89 5.08
CA ALA A 110 6.43 -11.66 5.92
C ALA A 110 6.08 -10.94 7.23
N ASP A 111 7.06 -10.30 7.87
CA ASP A 111 6.83 -9.62 9.14
C ASP A 111 5.85 -8.46 8.99
N ALA A 112 5.99 -7.67 7.95
CA ALA A 112 5.08 -6.57 7.68
C ALA A 112 3.66 -7.08 7.38
N LEU A 113 3.54 -8.14 6.58
CA LEU A 113 2.25 -8.74 6.25
C LEU A 113 1.53 -9.28 7.48
N LYS A 114 2.26 -9.97 8.36
CA LYS A 114 1.70 -10.47 9.62
C LYS A 114 1.24 -9.32 10.51
N LYS A 115 2.03 -8.26 10.57
CA LYS A 115 1.72 -7.09 11.39
C LYS A 115 0.42 -6.42 10.96
N ILE A 116 0.12 -6.39 9.68
CA ILE A 116 -1.11 -5.77 9.15
C ILE A 116 -2.26 -6.77 9.00
N GLY A 117 -2.08 -8.01 9.42
CA GLY A 117 -3.15 -8.99 9.48
C GLY A 117 -3.42 -9.76 8.20
N VAL A 118 -2.48 -9.79 7.27
CA VAL A 118 -2.62 -10.58 6.04
C VAL A 118 -2.19 -12.01 6.31
N ARG A 119 -3.12 -12.94 6.23
CA ARG A 119 -2.85 -14.37 6.38
C ARG A 119 -2.30 -14.95 5.09
N GLY A 120 -1.35 -15.87 5.21
CA GLY A 120 -0.76 -16.55 4.08
C GLY A 120 0.31 -17.52 4.49
N ASN A 121 0.95 -18.13 3.48
CA ASN A 121 2.08 -19.02 3.68
C ASN A 121 3.37 -18.23 3.49
N TYR A 122 4.09 -18.01 4.58
CA TYR A 122 5.31 -17.19 4.60
C TYR A 122 6.56 -18.01 4.90
N GLU A 123 6.53 -19.30 4.63
CA GLU A 123 7.72 -20.13 4.81
C GLU A 123 8.85 -19.68 3.89
N ASN A 124 10.09 -19.73 4.41
CA ASN A 124 11.31 -19.39 3.69
C ASN A 124 11.38 -17.92 3.22
N ASN A 125 10.78 -17.01 3.96
CA ASN A 125 10.84 -15.60 3.58
C ASN A 125 12.09 -14.92 4.09
N SER A 126 13.06 -14.80 3.20
CA SER A 126 14.25 -13.98 3.40
C SER A 126 14.14 -12.63 2.68
N ILE A 127 12.98 -12.30 2.13
CA ILE A 127 12.78 -11.04 1.41
C ILE A 127 12.64 -9.92 2.42
N ASN A 128 13.54 -8.95 2.36
CA ASN A 128 13.44 -7.73 3.16
C ASN A 128 12.72 -6.67 2.35
N THR A 129 11.94 -5.83 3.04
CA THR A 129 11.44 -4.62 2.40
C THR A 129 12.62 -3.67 2.16
N PRO A 130 12.55 -2.82 1.13
CA PRO A 130 13.62 -1.86 0.87
C PRO A 130 13.66 -0.71 1.89
N PHE A 131 12.85 -0.75 2.92
CA PHE A 131 12.69 0.34 3.87
C PHE A 131 12.93 -0.09 5.31
#